data_73573d3f465822ff9e6aec5006e26dc6
#
_entry.id   73573d3f465822ff9e6aec5006e26dc6
#
_cell.length_a   1.000
_cell.length_b   1.000
_cell.length_c   1.000
_cell.angle_alpha   90.00
_cell.angle_beta   90.00
_cell.angle_gamma   90.00
#
_symmetry.space_group_name_H-M   'P 1'
#
loop_
_entity.id
_entity.type
_entity.pdbx_description
1 polymer ?
#
loop_
_entity_poly.entity_id
_entity_poly.type
_entity_poly.pdbx_seq_one_letter_code
_entity_poly.pdbx_strand_id
1 'polypeptide(L)'
;VLKNVSVRIVPKQNGQEIAYKVGDNQAKTYGGIPVFGLYADWRNTVEVEYDRWQGDQMKHIKETYRIWTAPAYVETDGYGARDTGFFNPEVKKVDPEFKDRLYFVNNLGQLDARSTKTVWNNPVGGALQWNYSPQNTIIDTTGEIRWYMLPETIYSFDNIWYGGTMMGFRQEADG
;
A
#
# COMPACT_ATOMS: atom_id res chain seq x y z
N VAL A 1 -23.43 13.47 10.13
CA VAL A 1 -23.14 12.44 9.11
C VAL A 1 -22.59 13.15 7.90
N LEU A 2 -21.46 12.69 7.37
CA LEU A 2 -20.88 13.16 6.13
C LEU A 2 -21.53 12.42 4.95
N LYS A 3 -21.66 13.09 3.82
CA LYS A 3 -22.16 12.50 2.56
C LYS A 3 -21.26 12.90 1.41
N ASN A 4 -21.33 12.14 0.33
CA ASN A 4 -20.59 12.40 -0.91
C ASN A 4 -19.09 12.60 -0.67
N VAL A 5 -18.52 11.80 0.23
CA VAL A 5 -17.11 11.93 0.59
C VAL A 5 -16.24 11.46 -0.56
N SER A 6 -15.30 12.30 -0.96
CA SER A 6 -14.25 11.97 -1.92
C SER A 6 -12.88 12.37 -1.39
N VAL A 7 -11.88 11.59 -1.77
CA VAL A 7 -10.48 11.81 -1.42
C VAL A 7 -9.67 11.86 -2.70
N ARG A 8 -8.76 12.82 -2.77
CA ARG A 8 -7.82 12.97 -3.87
C ARG A 8 -6.41 13.13 -3.33
N ILE A 9 -5.50 12.29 -3.78
CA ILE A 9 -4.07 12.41 -3.51
C ILE A 9 -3.47 13.23 -4.65
N VAL A 10 -2.96 14.43 -4.34
CA VAL A 10 -2.34 15.29 -5.34
C VAL A 10 -1.06 14.63 -5.83
N PRO A 11 -0.91 14.41 -7.14
CA PRO A 11 0.25 13.72 -7.68
C PRO A 11 1.53 14.55 -7.55
N LYS A 12 2.68 13.86 -7.48
CA LYS A 12 3.98 14.47 -7.75
C LYS A 12 4.02 14.99 -9.21
N GLN A 13 4.99 15.80 -9.53
CA GLN A 13 5.19 16.23 -10.92
C GLN A 13 5.33 14.99 -11.83
N ASN A 14 4.51 14.93 -12.88
CA ASN A 14 4.38 13.78 -13.78
C ASN A 14 3.94 12.47 -13.11
N GLY A 15 3.44 12.54 -11.87
CA GLY A 15 2.94 11.39 -11.15
C GLY A 15 1.50 11.04 -11.51
N GLN A 16 1.06 9.87 -11.04
CA GLN A 16 -0.31 9.40 -11.23
C GLN A 16 -1.21 9.93 -10.11
N GLU A 17 -2.35 10.50 -10.48
CA GLU A 17 -3.40 10.88 -9.53
C GLU A 17 -4.10 9.63 -8.99
N ILE A 18 -4.42 9.67 -7.71
CA ILE A 18 -5.35 8.72 -7.08
C ILE A 18 -6.51 9.51 -6.50
N ALA A 19 -7.71 9.19 -6.96
CA ALA A 19 -8.94 9.78 -6.44
C ALA A 19 -10.02 8.71 -6.31
N TYR A 20 -10.77 8.76 -5.22
CA TYR A 20 -11.83 7.78 -4.94
C TYR A 20 -12.93 8.35 -4.07
N LYS A 21 -14.07 7.69 -4.07
CA LYS A 21 -15.19 7.98 -3.18
C LYS A 21 -15.15 7.06 -1.97
N VAL A 22 -15.53 7.59 -0.82
CA VAL A 22 -15.63 6.84 0.43
C VAL A 22 -17.10 6.57 0.72
N GLY A 23 -17.47 5.31 0.76
CA GLY A 23 -18.82 4.88 1.11
C GLY A 23 -19.10 4.95 2.62
N ASP A 24 -20.36 4.99 2.98
CA ASP A 24 -20.79 5.07 4.39
C ASP A 24 -20.27 3.89 5.22
N ASN A 25 -20.21 2.70 4.63
CA ASN A 25 -19.70 1.50 5.31
C ASN A 25 -18.19 1.61 5.58
N GLN A 26 -17.43 2.10 4.63
CA GLN A 26 -15.99 2.33 4.81
C GLN A 26 -15.74 3.35 5.92
N ALA A 27 -16.44 4.48 5.89
CA ALA A 27 -16.31 5.50 6.94
C ALA A 27 -16.65 4.96 8.34
N LYS A 28 -17.65 4.08 8.46
CA LYS A 28 -17.99 3.42 9.72
C LYS A 28 -16.93 2.42 10.16
N THR A 29 -16.45 1.58 9.24
CA THR A 29 -15.45 0.55 9.54
C THR A 29 -14.14 1.16 10.04
N TYR A 30 -13.70 2.24 9.44
CA TYR A 30 -12.46 2.92 9.81
C TYR A 30 -12.64 3.99 10.89
N GLY A 31 -13.87 4.28 11.30
CA GLY A 31 -14.15 5.35 12.26
C GLY A 31 -13.82 6.74 11.74
N GLY A 32 -13.73 6.92 10.43
CA GLY A 32 -13.35 8.16 9.77
C GLY A 32 -13.21 8.01 8.26
N ILE A 33 -12.63 9.01 7.62
CA ILE A 33 -12.35 8.99 6.18
C ILE A 33 -11.00 8.26 5.96
N PRO A 34 -10.99 7.06 5.37
CA PRO A 34 -9.76 6.36 5.09
C PRO A 34 -8.99 7.03 3.95
N VAL A 35 -7.68 7.18 4.12
CA VAL A 35 -6.79 7.77 3.12
C VAL A 35 -5.82 6.70 2.63
N PHE A 36 -5.93 6.32 1.37
CA PHE A 36 -5.09 5.33 0.69
C PHE A 36 -4.33 5.95 -0.47
N GLY A 37 -3.22 5.33 -0.86
CA GLY A 37 -2.47 5.70 -2.04
C GLY A 37 -1.52 6.87 -1.85
N LEU A 38 -1.09 7.14 -0.63
CA LEU A 38 -0.04 8.12 -0.36
C LEU A 38 1.30 7.67 -0.94
N TYR A 39 2.11 8.61 -1.38
CA TYR A 39 3.52 8.35 -1.72
C TYR A 39 4.32 8.08 -0.45
N ALA A 40 5.23 7.14 -0.50
CA ALA A 40 6.21 6.91 0.58
C ALA A 40 7.29 7.98 0.59
N ASP A 41 7.89 8.23 1.75
CA ASP A 41 8.94 9.24 1.97
C ASP A 41 8.60 10.60 1.34
N TRP A 42 7.38 11.06 1.58
CA TRP A 42 6.86 12.24 0.93
C TRP A 42 5.90 13.04 1.80
N ARG A 43 5.91 14.35 1.61
CA ARG A 43 4.91 15.23 2.19
C ARG A 43 3.71 15.33 1.25
N ASN A 44 2.79 14.41 1.40
CA ASN A 44 1.60 14.30 0.58
C ASN A 44 0.64 15.47 0.82
N THR A 45 -0.01 15.91 -0.25
CA THR A 45 -1.17 16.80 -0.18
C THR A 45 -2.41 15.97 -0.48
N VAL A 46 -3.37 15.99 0.44
CA VAL A 46 -4.62 15.25 0.35
C VAL A 46 -5.77 16.25 0.34
N GLU A 47 -6.58 16.21 -0.68
CA GLU A 47 -7.82 16.98 -0.78
C GLU A 47 -8.99 16.05 -0.41
N VAL A 48 -9.84 16.53 0.49
CA VAL A 48 -11.05 15.83 0.93
C VAL A 48 -12.24 16.73 0.68
N GLU A 49 -13.22 16.23 -0.04
CA GLU A 49 -14.48 16.91 -0.28
C GLU A 49 -15.63 16.10 0.30
N TYR A 50 -16.58 16.77 0.91
CA TYR A 50 -17.75 16.14 1.49
C TYR A 50 -18.88 17.13 1.71
N ASP A 51 -20.09 16.60 1.85
CA ASP A 51 -21.26 17.38 2.24
C ASP A 51 -21.62 17.10 3.70
N ARG A 52 -21.94 18.14 4.45
CA ARG A 52 -22.46 18.01 5.82
C ARG A 52 -23.53 19.03 6.12
N TRP A 53 -24.41 18.69 7.01
CA TRP A 53 -25.40 19.62 7.56
C TRP A 53 -24.74 20.64 8.47
N GLN A 54 -25.06 21.92 8.25
CA GLN A 54 -24.74 23.03 9.14
C GLN A 54 -26.05 23.77 9.43
N GLY A 55 -26.63 23.51 10.62
CA GLY A 55 -28.02 23.89 10.87
C GLY A 55 -28.95 23.12 9.92
N ASP A 56 -29.83 23.86 9.25
CA ASP A 56 -30.82 23.31 8.29
C ASP A 56 -30.33 23.27 6.84
N GLN A 57 -29.07 23.57 6.58
CA GLN A 57 -28.53 23.61 5.23
C GLN A 57 -27.42 22.58 5.04
N MET A 58 -27.49 21.86 3.92
CA MET A 58 -26.38 21.02 3.44
C MET A 58 -25.32 21.93 2.82
N LYS A 59 -24.10 21.83 3.31
CA LYS A 59 -22.95 22.55 2.77
C LYS A 59 -21.91 21.60 2.22
N HIS A 60 -21.41 21.94 1.04
CA HIS A 60 -20.25 21.30 0.45
C HIS A 60 -18.98 21.90 1.06
N ILE A 61 -18.06 21.04 1.50
CA ILE A 61 -16.83 21.43 2.18
C ILE A 61 -15.68 20.77 1.45
N LYS A 62 -14.65 21.56 1.22
CA LYS A 62 -13.36 21.09 0.70
C LYS A 62 -12.27 21.43 1.69
N GLU A 63 -11.50 20.44 2.09
CA GLU A 63 -10.37 20.58 3.01
C GLU A 63 -9.10 20.02 2.38
N THR A 64 -7.96 20.61 2.75
CA THR A 64 -6.65 20.18 2.26
C THR A 64 -5.77 19.84 3.45
N TYR A 65 -5.22 18.64 3.45
CA TYR A 65 -4.32 18.14 4.47
C TYR A 65 -2.93 17.92 3.90
N ARG A 66 -1.92 18.12 4.73
CA ARG A 66 -0.54 17.76 4.42
C ARG A 66 -0.10 16.66 5.36
N ILE A 67 0.17 15.49 4.79
CA ILE A 67 0.52 14.27 5.53
C ILE A 67 1.91 13.83 5.11
N TRP A 68 2.83 13.79 6.04
CA TRP A 68 4.14 13.20 5.81
C TRP A 68 4.08 11.69 6.05
N THR A 69 4.64 10.92 5.14
CA THR A 69 4.74 9.47 5.24
C THR A 69 6.21 9.06 5.29
N ALA A 70 6.51 8.11 6.15
CA ALA A 70 7.84 7.53 6.23
C ALA A 70 8.20 6.77 4.92
N PRO A 71 9.48 6.50 4.67
CA PRO A 71 9.89 5.57 3.64
C PRO A 71 9.21 4.21 3.82
N ALA A 72 8.83 3.57 2.73
CA ALA A 72 8.47 2.16 2.76
C ALA A 72 9.69 1.32 3.14
N TYR A 73 9.51 0.25 3.89
CA TYR A 73 10.60 -0.60 4.33
C TYR A 73 10.17 -2.06 4.45
N VAL A 74 11.15 -2.94 4.45
CA VAL A 74 11.00 -4.33 4.92
C VAL A 74 12.00 -4.59 6.04
N GLU A 75 11.63 -5.49 6.92
CA GLU A 75 12.54 -6.00 7.93
C GLU A 75 13.44 -7.08 7.32
N THR A 76 14.76 -6.92 7.45
CA THR A 76 15.71 -7.76 6.72
C THR A 76 16.35 -8.86 7.54
N ASP A 77 16.35 -8.75 8.87
CA ASP A 77 17.08 -9.67 9.73
C ASP A 77 16.22 -10.34 10.82
N GLY A 78 14.96 -9.96 10.92
CA GLY A 78 14.08 -10.42 11.99
C GLY A 78 14.39 -9.81 13.38
N TYR A 79 15.27 -8.81 13.43
CA TYR A 79 15.66 -8.11 14.64
C TYR A 79 15.42 -6.60 14.56
N GLY A 80 14.64 -6.16 13.60
CA GLY A 80 14.24 -4.77 13.44
C GLY A 80 15.12 -3.94 12.49
N ALA A 81 16.09 -4.54 11.82
CA ALA A 81 16.78 -3.87 10.72
C ALA A 81 15.85 -3.66 9.54
N ARG A 82 15.85 -2.46 9.00
CA ARG A 82 14.93 -2.02 7.96
C ARG A 82 15.67 -1.64 6.70
N ASP A 83 15.25 -2.20 5.57
CA ASP A 83 15.74 -1.84 4.25
C ASP A 83 14.64 -1.07 3.50
N THR A 84 14.95 0.15 3.11
CA THR A 84 14.05 1.02 2.33
C THR A 84 14.23 0.89 0.83
N GLY A 85 15.25 0.17 0.38
CA GLY A 85 15.56 -0.05 -1.02
C GLY A 85 15.02 -1.35 -1.63
N PHE A 86 14.17 -2.06 -0.91
CA PHE A 86 13.74 -3.42 -1.26
C PHE A 86 12.96 -3.53 -2.57
N PHE A 87 12.22 -2.50 -2.92
CA PHE A 87 11.40 -2.46 -4.11
C PHE A 87 11.65 -1.15 -4.86
N ASN A 88 12.45 -1.22 -5.90
CA ASN A 88 12.82 -0.05 -6.71
C ASN A 88 12.63 -0.39 -8.19
N PRO A 89 11.38 -0.39 -8.69
CA PRO A 89 11.10 -0.76 -10.06
C PRO A 89 11.60 0.31 -11.01
N GLU A 90 12.26 -0.11 -12.07
CA GLU A 90 12.61 0.76 -13.18
C GLU A 90 11.53 0.67 -14.27
N VAL A 91 10.79 1.73 -14.48
CA VAL A 91 9.77 1.80 -15.52
C VAL A 91 10.42 2.03 -16.87
N LYS A 92 10.42 1.03 -17.73
CA LYS A 92 11.00 1.11 -19.08
C LYS A 92 10.02 1.68 -20.11
N LYS A 93 8.76 1.35 -19.98
CA LYS A 93 7.71 1.76 -20.90
C LYS A 93 6.35 1.70 -20.22
N VAL A 94 5.52 2.66 -20.51
CA VAL A 94 4.11 2.66 -20.13
C VAL A 94 3.27 2.67 -21.39
N ASP A 95 2.42 1.66 -21.54
CA ASP A 95 1.43 1.65 -22.61
C ASP A 95 0.32 2.63 -22.26
N PRO A 96 -0.11 3.50 -23.18
CA PRO A 96 -1.18 4.47 -22.92
C PRO A 96 -2.48 3.89 -22.38
N GLU A 97 -2.81 2.66 -22.75
CA GLU A 97 -4.00 1.96 -22.25
C GLU A 97 -3.92 1.66 -20.75
N PHE A 98 -2.71 1.54 -20.22
CA PHE A 98 -2.46 1.11 -18.84
C PHE A 98 -1.94 2.22 -17.92
N LYS A 99 -1.79 3.43 -18.43
CA LYS A 99 -1.14 4.55 -17.73
C LYS A 99 -1.82 4.98 -16.40
N ASP A 100 -3.12 4.73 -16.27
CA ASP A 100 -3.92 5.18 -15.13
C ASP A 100 -4.29 4.02 -14.18
N ARG A 101 -3.55 2.91 -14.24
CA ARG A 101 -3.80 1.74 -13.41
C ARG A 101 -2.84 1.67 -12.22
N LEU A 102 -3.29 0.98 -11.19
CA LEU A 102 -2.45 0.54 -10.08
C LEU A 102 -2.16 -0.95 -10.25
N TYR A 103 -0.97 -1.36 -9.86
CA TYR A 103 -0.48 -2.73 -10.01
C TYR A 103 -0.16 -3.32 -8.65
N PHE A 104 -0.85 -4.40 -8.31
CA PHE A 104 -0.48 -5.21 -7.18
C PHE A 104 0.68 -6.12 -7.59
N VAL A 105 1.78 -5.99 -6.88
CA VAL A 105 2.99 -6.77 -7.12
C VAL A 105 3.27 -7.61 -5.88
N ASN A 106 3.36 -8.91 -6.11
CA ASN A 106 3.79 -9.86 -5.10
C ASN A 106 5.18 -10.35 -5.48
N ASN A 107 6.19 -9.93 -4.74
CA ASN A 107 7.53 -10.41 -4.92
C ASN A 107 7.85 -11.50 -3.89
N LEU A 108 7.79 -12.73 -4.32
CA LEU A 108 8.19 -13.90 -3.53
C LEU A 108 9.64 -14.29 -3.75
N GLY A 109 10.26 -13.72 -4.77
CA GLY A 109 11.64 -13.99 -5.13
C GLY A 109 12.62 -13.19 -4.28
N GLN A 110 13.64 -13.84 -3.80
CA GLN A 110 14.78 -13.15 -3.28
C GLN A 110 15.63 -12.65 -4.45
N LEU A 111 15.59 -11.35 -4.66
CA LEU A 111 16.40 -10.73 -5.69
C LEU A 111 17.72 -10.18 -5.13
N ASP A 112 17.77 -9.86 -3.86
CA ASP A 112 18.95 -9.36 -3.18
C ASP A 112 19.05 -9.99 -1.78
N ALA A 113 20.19 -10.59 -1.50
CA ALA A 113 20.46 -11.18 -0.18
C ALA A 113 20.45 -10.16 0.98
N ARG A 114 20.47 -8.87 0.66
CA ARG A 114 20.39 -7.79 1.65
C ARG A 114 18.96 -7.38 1.98
N SER A 115 18.03 -7.62 1.07
CA SER A 115 16.66 -7.13 1.20
C SER A 115 15.71 -8.13 1.84
N THR A 116 16.11 -9.40 1.96
CA THR A 116 15.23 -10.43 2.49
C THR A 116 16.02 -11.56 3.14
N LYS A 117 15.58 -11.96 4.31
CA LYS A 117 16.09 -13.17 4.91
C LYS A 117 15.35 -14.37 4.33
N THR A 118 16.05 -15.16 3.54
CA THR A 118 15.52 -16.40 2.99
C THR A 118 15.55 -17.50 4.05
N VAL A 119 14.43 -18.10 4.28
CA VAL A 119 14.35 -19.31 5.12
C VAL A 119 14.31 -20.52 4.22
N TRP A 120 15.24 -21.43 4.44
CA TRP A 120 15.15 -22.76 3.88
C TRP A 120 14.22 -23.60 4.71
N ASN A 121 13.14 -24.02 4.11
CA ASN A 121 12.32 -25.07 4.69
C ASN A 121 12.32 -26.26 3.78
N ASN A 122 13.38 -27.00 3.83
CA ASN A 122 13.24 -28.32 3.39
C ASN A 122 14.18 -29.26 3.76
N PRO A 123 13.82 -30.24 4.42
CA PRO A 123 14.65 -31.44 4.44
C PRO A 123 14.23 -32.55 3.49
N VAL A 124 13.06 -32.54 2.90
CA VAL A 124 12.59 -33.80 2.28
C VAL A 124 11.77 -33.57 1.00
N GLY A 125 12.45 -33.28 -0.07
CA GLY A 125 11.83 -33.41 -1.39
C GLY A 125 11.34 -32.14 -2.09
N GLY A 126 11.87 -31.00 -1.76
CA GLY A 126 11.59 -29.77 -2.51
C GLY A 126 11.97 -28.54 -1.71
N ALA A 127 12.88 -27.75 -2.21
CA ALA A 127 13.23 -26.48 -1.60
C ALA A 127 12.09 -25.50 -1.77
N LEU A 128 11.30 -25.27 -0.73
CA LEU A 128 10.45 -24.12 -0.66
C LEU A 128 11.26 -22.99 -0.04
N GLN A 129 11.63 -22.06 -0.87
CA GLN A 129 12.27 -20.82 -0.47
C GLN A 129 11.19 -19.77 -0.21
N TRP A 130 11.14 -19.22 0.97
CA TRP A 130 10.25 -18.09 1.25
C TRP A 130 10.96 -16.98 2.02
N ASN A 131 10.45 -15.81 1.89
CA ASN A 131 10.90 -14.64 2.62
C ASN A 131 10.11 -14.47 3.92
N TYR A 132 10.77 -14.02 4.97
CA TYR A 132 10.09 -13.58 6.19
C TYR A 132 9.16 -12.38 5.94
N SER A 133 9.54 -11.55 4.98
CA SER A 133 8.81 -10.34 4.64
C SER A 133 8.42 -10.39 3.17
N PRO A 134 7.28 -11.00 2.83
CA PRO A 134 6.78 -10.96 1.46
C PRO A 134 6.52 -9.51 1.06
N GLN A 135 7.05 -9.15 -0.10
CA GLN A 135 6.94 -7.79 -0.61
C GLN A 135 5.63 -7.63 -1.38
N ASN A 136 4.54 -7.47 -0.63
CA ASN A 136 3.23 -7.20 -1.22
C ASN A 136 3.07 -5.70 -1.32
N THR A 137 3.01 -5.19 -2.53
CA THR A 137 3.11 -3.77 -2.81
C THR A 137 2.15 -3.37 -3.92
N ILE A 138 1.51 -2.24 -3.78
CA ILE A 138 0.80 -1.61 -4.88
C ILE A 138 1.65 -0.44 -5.37
N ILE A 139 1.95 -0.48 -6.66
CA ILE A 139 2.67 0.59 -7.36
C ILE A 139 1.78 1.26 -8.40
N ASP A 140 2.11 2.49 -8.72
CA ASP A 140 1.55 3.17 -9.87
C ASP A 140 2.42 2.98 -11.13
N THR A 141 1.97 3.51 -12.26
CA THR A 141 2.67 3.40 -13.53
C THR A 141 3.98 4.18 -13.60
N THR A 142 4.27 5.03 -12.63
CA THR A 142 5.56 5.72 -12.50
C THR A 142 6.57 4.93 -11.66
N GLY A 143 6.14 3.78 -11.12
CA GLY A 143 6.96 2.95 -10.24
C GLY A 143 6.95 3.37 -8.78
N GLU A 144 6.15 4.35 -8.43
CA GLU A 144 6.02 4.81 -7.05
C GLU A 144 5.18 3.85 -6.21
N ILE A 145 5.64 3.54 -5.00
CA ILE A 145 4.88 2.74 -4.04
C ILE A 145 3.72 3.58 -3.51
N ARG A 146 2.50 3.03 -3.64
CA ARG A 146 1.28 3.68 -3.17
C ARG A 146 0.63 2.94 -1.99
N TRP A 147 1.01 1.72 -1.78
CA TRP A 147 0.66 0.90 -0.63
C TRP A 147 1.64 -0.27 -0.51
N TYR A 148 1.91 -0.69 0.70
CA TYR A 148 2.64 -1.94 0.95
C TYR A 148 2.16 -2.58 2.25
N MET A 149 2.33 -3.88 2.33
CA MET A 149 1.94 -4.64 3.50
C MET A 149 3.15 -4.86 4.40
N LEU A 150 2.97 -4.53 5.67
CA LEU A 150 3.92 -4.87 6.71
C LEU A 150 3.49 -6.20 7.33
N PRO A 151 4.25 -7.27 7.16
CA PRO A 151 3.93 -8.59 7.73
C PRO A 151 3.74 -8.55 9.24
N GLU A 152 4.52 -7.75 9.94
CA GLU A 152 4.45 -7.59 11.40
C GLU A 152 3.13 -7.02 11.91
N THR A 153 2.33 -6.40 11.05
CA THR A 153 0.98 -5.94 11.43
C THR A 153 -0.06 -7.06 11.39
N ILE A 154 0.26 -8.17 10.73
CA ILE A 154 -0.65 -9.30 10.54
C ILE A 154 -0.20 -10.48 11.40
N TYR A 155 1.09 -10.69 11.50
CA TYR A 155 1.67 -11.77 12.28
C TYR A 155 2.40 -11.20 13.49
N SER A 156 2.12 -11.71 14.68
CA SER A 156 3.05 -11.51 15.78
C SER A 156 4.37 -12.21 15.44
N PHE A 157 5.47 -11.66 15.92
CA PHE A 157 6.81 -12.21 15.68
C PHE A 157 6.91 -13.71 16.02
N ASP A 158 6.19 -14.12 17.04
CA ASP A 158 6.11 -15.53 17.48
C ASP A 158 5.35 -16.43 16.49
N ASN A 159 4.52 -15.86 15.64
CA ASN A 159 3.69 -16.60 14.68
C ASN A 159 4.22 -16.57 13.24
N ILE A 160 5.25 -15.82 12.95
CA ILE A 160 5.88 -15.78 11.61
C ILE A 160 6.33 -17.16 11.16
N TRP A 161 6.79 -18.00 12.09
CA TRP A 161 7.20 -19.37 11.82
C TRP A 161 6.07 -20.30 11.41
N TYR A 162 4.86 -20.01 11.86
CA TYR A 162 3.69 -20.88 11.67
C TYR A 162 2.70 -20.31 10.63
N GLY A 163 2.75 -19.03 10.38
CA GLY A 163 1.79 -18.34 9.50
C GLY A 163 2.03 -18.58 8.02
N GLY A 164 3.19 -19.08 7.63
CA GLY A 164 3.58 -19.19 6.24
C GLY A 164 3.73 -17.82 5.56
N THR A 165 4.29 -17.83 4.39
CA THR A 165 4.29 -16.66 3.52
C THR A 165 2.92 -16.52 2.86
N MET A 166 2.40 -15.32 2.77
CA MET A 166 1.24 -15.06 1.93
C MET A 166 1.61 -15.30 0.47
N MET A 167 1.19 -16.42 -0.03
CA MET A 167 1.39 -16.81 -1.43
C MET A 167 0.05 -16.85 -2.13
N GLY A 168 -0.02 -16.24 -3.29
CA GLY A 168 -1.22 -16.28 -4.11
C GLY A 168 -2.33 -15.36 -3.59
N PHE A 169 -2.27 -14.13 -4.00
CA PHE A 169 -3.36 -13.19 -3.80
C PHE A 169 -4.40 -13.37 -4.90
N ARG A 170 -5.64 -13.28 -4.51
CA ARG A 170 -6.76 -13.21 -5.41
C ARG A 170 -7.50 -11.91 -5.14
N GLN A 171 -7.70 -11.15 -6.18
CA GLN A 171 -8.59 -10.01 -6.14
C GLN A 171 -10.02 -10.50 -6.33
N GLU A 172 -10.88 -10.21 -5.38
CA GLU A 172 -12.31 -10.46 -5.53
C GLU A 172 -12.97 -9.39 -6.41
N ALA A 173 -14.20 -9.66 -6.86
CA ALA A 173 -14.88 -8.80 -7.83
C ALA A 173 -15.24 -7.40 -7.28
N ASP A 174 -15.25 -7.25 -5.98
CA ASP A 174 -15.52 -6.00 -5.26
C ASP A 174 -14.24 -5.28 -4.76
N GLY A 175 -13.08 -5.78 -5.13
CA GLY A 175 -11.77 -5.17 -4.86
C GLY A 175 -11.01 -5.76 -3.69
#